data_54a3dc1b6f371e14a44b1521c5c089be
#
_entry.id   54a3dc1b6f371e14a44b1521c5c089be
#
_cell.length_a   1.000
_cell.length_b   1.000
_cell.length_c   1.000
_cell.angle_alpha   90.00
_cell.angle_beta   90.00
_cell.angle_gamma   90.00
#
_symmetry.space_group_name_H-M   'P 1'
#
loop_
_entity.id
_entity.type
_entity.pdbx_description
1 polymer ?
#
loop_
_entity_poly.entity_id
_entity_poly.type
_entity_poly.pdbx_seq_one_letter_code
_entity_poly.pdbx_strand_id
1 'polypeptide(L)'
;MPETLPAGVAEATPANLRRRSRGVFAGRGGVWVIGLSVLVSLLALLPIAYVIGVSLQTGWSTVVALVFRPRVGELLVNTVLLVLLTIPLCVALGVTLAWLTERTNLPGRRWWSLLATAPLAVPAFVHSYAWVSLVPPIHGLFAGVLVSVIAYFPFLYLPVAATLRRLDPAIEDVAESMGLKPWKVFFRVVLPQLRLAICGGALLVGLHLLAEYGLYAMIRFDTFTTAIFDQFKSTFNGAAAHMLASVLALCCLAMLTAESAARGSARYARVGSGSAREQRVVYLKPVSTLLSLTLQIVTCALALGVPLITLGKWLIAGGVEVWDMAELLPALEQTLLLGIAGAALTTCAAIPIAWLSIRYPGRMQRVLESCNYITSSLPGIIVALALVTVTIHYARPIYQTTFTVLLAYLLMFLPRALVSLRAGIAQAPVELENMARSLGRSPARALWLITLRLAAPGAAAGAALVFLAITNELTATLLLAPNGTRTLATGFWALTSEIDYAAAAPYALLMVVLSLPLTGLLYHQSKKTAGR
;
A
#
# COMPACT_ATOMS: atom_id res chain seq x y z
N MET A 1 65.54 3.61 -16.09
CA MET A 1 65.11 2.59 -15.12
C MET A 1 63.59 2.72 -14.98
N PRO A 2 62.80 1.78 -15.49
CA PRO A 2 61.34 1.78 -15.24
C PRO A 2 61.04 0.92 -14.01
N GLU A 3 60.35 1.52 -13.03
CA GLU A 3 59.83 0.84 -11.85
C GLU A 3 58.74 -0.16 -12.23
N THR A 4 58.94 -1.38 -11.81
CA THR A 4 57.99 -2.49 -11.94
C THR A 4 56.87 -2.34 -10.91
N LEU A 5 55.61 -2.19 -11.38
CA LEU A 5 54.39 -2.30 -10.56
C LEU A 5 54.19 -3.78 -10.12
N PRO A 6 53.74 -4.03 -8.87
CA PRO A 6 53.52 -5.39 -8.41
C PRO A 6 52.26 -5.99 -9.06
N ALA A 7 52.45 -7.14 -9.71
CA ALA A 7 51.39 -8.02 -10.20
C ALA A 7 50.64 -8.62 -8.99
N GLY A 8 49.32 -8.39 -8.90
CA GLY A 8 48.53 -9.07 -7.89
C GLY A 8 47.11 -8.54 -7.65
N VAL A 9 46.42 -7.99 -8.63
CA VAL A 9 44.96 -7.87 -8.58
C VAL A 9 44.35 -8.79 -9.61
N ALA A 10 44.14 -10.05 -9.20
CA ALA A 10 43.40 -11.00 -10.01
C ALA A 10 41.96 -10.51 -10.15
N GLU A 11 41.57 -10.05 -11.33
CA GLU A 11 40.20 -9.81 -11.73
C GLU A 11 39.35 -11.04 -11.43
N ALA A 12 38.40 -10.94 -10.54
CA ALA A 12 37.49 -12.01 -10.21
C ALA A 12 36.54 -12.25 -11.39
N THR A 13 36.87 -13.24 -12.21
CA THR A 13 36.06 -13.70 -13.34
C THR A 13 34.67 -14.14 -12.87
N PRO A 14 33.60 -13.89 -13.65
CA PRO A 14 32.19 -14.25 -13.29
C PRO A 14 31.99 -15.73 -12.93
N ALA A 15 32.87 -16.61 -13.35
CA ALA A 15 32.85 -18.05 -13.02
C ALA A 15 33.17 -18.34 -11.55
N ASN A 16 33.99 -17.50 -10.87
CA ASN A 16 34.35 -17.69 -9.46
C ASN A 16 33.22 -17.24 -8.51
N LEU A 17 32.35 -16.31 -8.92
CA LEU A 17 31.16 -15.91 -8.17
C LEU A 17 30.09 -17.03 -8.19
N ARG A 18 29.95 -17.78 -9.30
CA ARG A 18 29.03 -18.92 -9.38
C ARG A 18 29.46 -20.14 -8.56
N ARG A 19 30.73 -20.36 -8.34
CA ARG A 19 31.24 -21.48 -7.51
C ARG A 19 31.11 -21.18 -6.02
N ARG A 20 31.22 -19.91 -5.57
CA ARG A 20 31.02 -19.51 -4.18
C ARG A 20 29.57 -19.64 -3.72
N SER A 21 28.60 -19.49 -4.61
CA SER A 21 27.17 -19.59 -4.25
C SER A 21 26.71 -21.02 -3.95
N ARG A 22 27.37 -22.04 -4.54
CA ARG A 22 26.99 -23.46 -4.31
C ARG A 22 27.40 -24.00 -2.92
N GLY A 23 28.45 -23.47 -2.29
CA GLY A 23 28.94 -23.96 -0.99
C GLY A 23 28.14 -23.50 0.23
N VAL A 24 27.37 -22.41 0.13
CA VAL A 24 26.63 -21.84 1.27
C VAL A 24 25.25 -22.50 1.46
N PHE A 25 24.70 -23.10 0.40
CA PHE A 25 23.47 -23.90 0.49
C PHE A 25 23.67 -25.29 1.14
N ALA A 26 24.93 -25.74 1.28
CA ALA A 26 25.26 -27.04 1.87
C ALA A 26 25.11 -27.08 3.41
N GLY A 27 24.87 -25.95 4.07
CA GLY A 27 24.62 -25.90 5.52
C GLY A 27 23.15 -26.02 5.86
N ARG A 28 22.82 -26.79 6.92
CA ARG A 28 21.45 -26.96 7.45
C ARG A 28 20.67 -25.64 7.56
N GLY A 29 21.30 -24.51 7.86
CA GLY A 29 20.67 -23.20 7.97
C GLY A 29 20.10 -22.62 6.66
N GLY A 30 20.74 -22.87 5.51
CA GLY A 30 20.25 -22.39 4.21
C GLY A 30 18.99 -23.11 3.73
N VAL A 31 18.87 -24.39 4.03
CA VAL A 31 17.71 -25.21 3.64
C VAL A 31 16.43 -24.73 4.38
N TRP A 32 16.54 -24.39 5.66
CA TRP A 32 15.40 -23.88 6.44
C TRP A 32 14.89 -22.53 5.92
N VAL A 33 15.78 -21.60 5.57
CA VAL A 33 15.39 -20.30 5.01
C VAL A 33 14.67 -20.47 3.67
N ILE A 34 15.17 -21.37 2.81
CA ILE A 34 14.50 -21.68 1.54
C ILE A 34 13.15 -22.34 1.80
N GLY A 35 13.10 -23.34 2.67
CA GLY A 35 11.86 -24.05 3.01
C GLY A 35 10.79 -23.10 3.53
N LEU A 36 11.16 -22.19 4.43
CA LEU A 36 10.23 -21.20 4.98
C LEU A 36 9.80 -20.16 3.92
N SER A 37 10.72 -19.72 3.05
CA SER A 37 10.40 -18.81 1.94
C SER A 37 9.43 -19.47 0.94
N VAL A 38 9.62 -20.74 0.62
CA VAL A 38 8.72 -21.51 -0.24
C VAL A 38 7.36 -21.67 0.43
N LEU A 39 7.31 -22.04 1.71
CA LEU A 39 6.06 -22.19 2.46
C LEU A 39 5.25 -20.90 2.46
N VAL A 40 5.87 -19.77 2.80
CA VAL A 40 5.19 -18.46 2.82
C VAL A 40 4.71 -18.07 1.41
N SER A 41 5.52 -18.32 0.38
CA SER A 41 5.13 -17.99 -1.00
C SER A 41 4.01 -18.91 -1.53
N LEU A 42 3.98 -20.18 -1.12
CA LEU A 42 2.86 -21.10 -1.43
C LEU A 42 1.58 -20.67 -0.73
N LEU A 43 1.66 -20.31 0.55
CA LEU A 43 0.52 -19.74 1.28
C LEU A 43 0.02 -18.46 0.62
N ALA A 44 0.92 -17.60 0.14
CA ALA A 44 0.54 -16.39 -0.58
C ALA A 44 -0.24 -16.69 -1.87
N LEU A 45 0.02 -17.77 -2.57
CA LEU A 45 -0.73 -18.16 -3.77
C LEU A 45 -2.10 -18.80 -3.48
N LEU A 46 -2.39 -19.15 -2.22
CA LEU A 46 -3.63 -19.84 -1.85
C LEU A 46 -4.90 -19.12 -2.33
N PRO A 47 -5.07 -17.78 -2.18
CA PRO A 47 -6.27 -17.10 -2.66
C PRO A 47 -6.47 -17.22 -4.18
N ILE A 48 -5.40 -17.09 -4.95
CA ILE A 48 -5.47 -17.22 -6.42
C ILE A 48 -5.76 -18.66 -6.82
N ALA A 49 -5.03 -19.61 -6.26
CA ALA A 49 -5.23 -21.03 -6.52
C ALA A 49 -6.67 -21.45 -6.20
N TYR A 50 -7.21 -20.90 -5.12
CA TYR A 50 -8.60 -21.16 -4.72
C TYR A 50 -9.60 -20.58 -5.72
N VAL A 51 -9.45 -19.31 -6.11
CA VAL A 51 -10.33 -18.67 -7.11
C VAL A 51 -10.34 -19.44 -8.43
N ILE A 52 -9.17 -19.88 -8.91
CA ILE A 52 -9.06 -20.71 -10.12
C ILE A 52 -9.72 -22.07 -9.89
N GLY A 53 -9.45 -22.72 -8.77
CA GLY A 53 -10.02 -24.04 -8.44
C GLY A 53 -11.54 -24.05 -8.42
N VAL A 54 -12.16 -23.06 -7.76
CA VAL A 54 -13.62 -22.93 -7.74
C VAL A 54 -14.19 -22.65 -9.14
N SER A 55 -13.53 -21.81 -9.93
CA SER A 55 -13.96 -21.53 -11.29
C SER A 55 -13.96 -22.79 -12.17
N LEU A 56 -12.97 -23.68 -11.99
CA LEU A 56 -12.90 -24.96 -12.70
C LEU A 56 -13.96 -25.97 -12.22
N GLN A 57 -14.24 -26.00 -10.91
CA GLN A 57 -15.23 -26.92 -10.33
C GLN A 57 -16.68 -26.53 -10.64
N THR A 58 -16.95 -25.23 -10.78
CA THR A 58 -18.32 -24.71 -11.02
C THR A 58 -18.90 -25.15 -12.38
N GLY A 59 -18.05 -25.55 -13.32
CA GLY A 59 -18.44 -25.94 -14.67
C GLY A 59 -18.66 -24.75 -15.60
N TRP A 60 -18.26 -24.90 -16.87
CA TRP A 60 -18.21 -23.80 -17.83
C TRP A 60 -19.59 -23.15 -18.09
N SER A 61 -20.64 -23.93 -18.17
CA SER A 61 -22.02 -23.42 -18.40
C SER A 61 -22.47 -22.51 -17.25
N THR A 62 -22.18 -22.88 -16.00
CA THR A 62 -22.53 -22.09 -14.81
C THR A 62 -21.67 -20.85 -14.73
N VAL A 63 -20.37 -20.95 -15.02
CA VAL A 63 -19.47 -19.79 -15.07
C VAL A 63 -19.97 -18.76 -16.08
N VAL A 64 -20.32 -19.19 -17.30
CA VAL A 64 -20.87 -18.30 -18.34
C VAL A 64 -22.18 -17.67 -17.86
N ALA A 65 -23.09 -18.44 -17.30
CA ALA A 65 -24.37 -17.95 -16.80
C ALA A 65 -24.24 -16.96 -15.64
N LEU A 66 -23.21 -17.10 -14.80
CA LEU A 66 -22.96 -16.22 -13.66
C LEU A 66 -22.16 -14.96 -14.02
N VAL A 67 -21.20 -15.06 -14.95
CA VAL A 67 -20.33 -13.95 -15.34
C VAL A 67 -21.00 -13.03 -16.36
N PHE A 68 -21.75 -13.58 -17.31
CA PHE A 68 -22.40 -12.78 -18.36
C PHE A 68 -23.81 -12.30 -18.00
N ARG A 69 -24.11 -12.15 -16.71
CA ARG A 69 -25.36 -11.51 -16.25
C ARG A 69 -25.29 -9.99 -16.44
N PRO A 70 -26.42 -9.32 -16.75
CA PRO A 70 -26.49 -7.86 -16.88
C PRO A 70 -25.89 -7.14 -15.65
N ARG A 71 -26.12 -7.66 -14.45
CA ARG A 71 -25.59 -7.10 -13.19
C ARG A 71 -24.06 -7.05 -13.15
N VAL A 72 -23.37 -8.07 -13.69
CA VAL A 72 -21.90 -8.08 -13.77
C VAL A 72 -21.40 -7.03 -14.76
N GLY A 73 -22.13 -6.81 -15.84
CA GLY A 73 -21.86 -5.72 -16.79
C GLY A 73 -21.97 -4.34 -16.13
N GLU A 74 -23.02 -4.10 -15.34
CA GLU A 74 -23.18 -2.86 -14.57
C GLU A 74 -22.02 -2.64 -13.58
N LEU A 75 -21.66 -3.67 -12.80
CA LEU A 75 -20.53 -3.60 -11.86
C LEU A 75 -19.22 -3.32 -12.57
N LEU A 76 -19.01 -3.92 -13.76
CA LEU A 76 -17.80 -3.68 -14.55
C LEU A 76 -17.76 -2.23 -15.05
N VAL A 77 -18.85 -1.71 -15.59
CA VAL A 77 -18.96 -0.32 -16.05
C VAL A 77 -18.73 0.63 -14.88
N ASN A 78 -19.38 0.42 -13.75
CA ASN A 78 -19.20 1.24 -12.54
C ASN A 78 -17.75 1.25 -12.07
N THR A 79 -17.13 0.08 -12.00
CA THR A 79 -15.75 -0.06 -11.53
C THR A 79 -14.76 0.58 -12.50
N VAL A 80 -14.95 0.37 -13.81
CA VAL A 80 -14.10 0.96 -14.85
C VAL A 80 -14.24 2.49 -14.88
N LEU A 81 -15.47 3.02 -14.84
CA LEU A 81 -15.71 4.47 -14.78
C LEU A 81 -15.09 5.09 -13.51
N LEU A 82 -15.24 4.44 -12.37
CA LEU A 82 -14.63 4.89 -11.13
C LEU A 82 -13.11 5.01 -11.27
N VAL A 83 -12.44 3.99 -11.80
CA VAL A 83 -10.98 3.98 -12.01
C VAL A 83 -10.56 5.04 -13.02
N LEU A 84 -11.25 5.09 -14.18
CA LEU A 84 -10.92 6.03 -15.27
C LEU A 84 -11.13 7.50 -14.89
N LEU A 85 -12.05 7.81 -14.00
CA LEU A 85 -12.28 9.18 -13.54
C LEU A 85 -11.37 9.53 -12.36
N THR A 86 -11.22 8.63 -11.39
CA THR A 86 -10.48 8.92 -10.15
C THR A 86 -8.97 9.02 -10.38
N ILE A 87 -8.38 8.11 -11.16
CA ILE A 87 -6.92 8.10 -11.35
C ILE A 87 -6.41 9.39 -12.02
N PRO A 88 -6.97 9.86 -13.14
CA PRO A 88 -6.51 11.10 -13.75
C PRO A 88 -6.67 12.33 -12.84
N LEU A 89 -7.76 12.39 -12.05
CA LEU A 89 -7.96 13.44 -11.07
C LEU A 89 -6.93 13.40 -9.93
N CYS A 90 -6.63 12.21 -9.41
CA CYS A 90 -5.56 12.01 -8.43
C CYS A 90 -4.19 12.41 -9.02
N VAL A 91 -3.92 12.06 -10.30
CA VAL A 91 -2.69 12.45 -10.99
C VAL A 91 -2.60 13.96 -11.11
N ALA A 92 -3.64 14.61 -11.61
CA ALA A 92 -3.68 16.05 -11.77
C ALA A 92 -3.48 16.77 -10.43
N LEU A 93 -4.22 16.36 -9.40
CA LEU A 93 -4.13 16.94 -8.06
C LEU A 93 -2.78 16.67 -7.41
N GLY A 94 -2.36 15.39 -7.35
CA GLY A 94 -1.12 14.98 -6.69
C GLY A 94 0.14 15.58 -7.32
N VAL A 95 0.23 15.62 -8.66
CA VAL A 95 1.36 16.24 -9.37
C VAL A 95 1.37 17.75 -9.14
N THR A 96 0.21 18.41 -9.23
CA THR A 96 0.11 19.87 -9.01
C THR A 96 0.52 20.24 -7.59
N LEU A 97 -0.03 19.56 -6.57
CA LEU A 97 0.31 19.84 -5.17
C LEU A 97 1.79 19.54 -4.88
N ALA A 98 2.35 18.45 -5.43
CA ALA A 98 3.76 18.13 -5.30
C ALA A 98 4.66 19.18 -5.96
N TRP A 99 4.31 19.65 -7.14
CA TRP A 99 5.04 20.73 -7.80
C TRP A 99 5.01 22.02 -6.99
N LEU A 100 3.83 22.43 -6.50
CA LEU A 100 3.67 23.65 -5.71
C LEU A 100 4.47 23.60 -4.40
N THR A 101 4.51 22.47 -3.71
CA THR A 101 5.20 22.35 -2.43
C THR A 101 6.71 22.16 -2.57
N GLU A 102 7.19 21.53 -3.66
CA GLU A 102 8.60 21.18 -3.80
C GLU A 102 9.38 22.14 -4.71
N ARG A 103 8.71 22.78 -5.70
CA ARG A 103 9.37 23.56 -6.77
C ARG A 103 9.04 25.04 -6.77
N THR A 104 8.18 25.51 -5.86
CA THR A 104 7.79 26.93 -5.84
C THR A 104 8.12 27.60 -4.50
N ASN A 105 8.06 28.94 -4.52
CA ASN A 105 8.19 29.77 -3.31
C ASN A 105 6.87 29.93 -2.54
N LEU A 106 5.95 28.95 -2.64
CA LEU A 106 4.65 29.02 -1.98
C LEU A 106 4.79 29.27 -0.47
N PRO A 107 4.13 30.29 0.12
CA PRO A 107 4.15 30.55 1.53
C PRO A 107 3.66 29.33 2.34
N GLY A 108 4.40 28.93 3.37
CA GLY A 108 4.03 27.78 4.20
C GLY A 108 4.19 26.41 3.52
N ARG A 109 4.99 26.29 2.45
CA ARG A 109 5.19 25.04 1.69
C ARG A 109 5.46 23.80 2.54
N ARG A 110 6.15 23.94 3.69
CA ARG A 110 6.44 22.83 4.62
C ARG A 110 5.18 22.31 5.29
N TRP A 111 4.28 23.21 5.67
CA TRP A 111 2.99 22.86 6.25
C TRP A 111 2.06 22.25 5.23
N TRP A 112 1.99 22.82 4.02
CA TRP A 112 1.21 22.26 2.93
C TRP A 112 1.67 20.87 2.53
N SER A 113 2.97 20.60 2.54
CA SER A 113 3.53 19.27 2.30
C SER A 113 3.08 18.25 3.38
N LEU A 114 3.02 18.65 4.65
CA LEU A 114 2.50 17.82 5.72
C LEU A 114 0.99 17.59 5.57
N LEU A 115 0.23 18.67 5.36
CA LEU A 115 -1.22 18.60 5.19
C LEU A 115 -1.65 17.81 3.96
N ALA A 116 -0.87 17.84 2.87
CA ALA A 116 -1.14 17.01 1.69
C ALA A 116 -0.96 15.50 1.95
N THR A 117 -0.22 15.10 3.00
CA THR A 117 -0.06 13.69 3.36
C THR A 117 -1.00 13.25 4.48
N ALA A 118 -1.49 14.19 5.27
CA ALA A 118 -2.33 13.92 6.43
C ALA A 118 -3.65 13.17 6.15
N PRO A 119 -4.31 13.29 4.96
CA PRO A 119 -5.49 12.50 4.65
C PRO A 119 -5.29 10.99 4.72
N LEU A 120 -4.05 10.48 4.59
CA LEU A 120 -3.75 9.06 4.80
C LEU A 120 -3.97 8.58 6.25
N ALA A 121 -4.04 9.49 7.20
CA ALA A 121 -4.37 9.15 8.58
C ALA A 121 -5.87 8.89 8.79
N VAL A 122 -6.72 9.32 7.86
CA VAL A 122 -8.16 9.10 7.90
C VAL A 122 -8.51 7.89 7.04
N PRO A 123 -9.06 6.80 7.59
CA PRO A 123 -9.51 5.67 6.78
C PRO A 123 -10.54 6.08 5.72
N ALA A 124 -10.53 5.43 4.56
CA ALA A 124 -11.38 5.81 3.44
C ALA A 124 -12.89 5.75 3.77
N PHE A 125 -13.30 4.74 4.53
CA PHE A 125 -14.69 4.62 4.99
C PHE A 125 -15.07 5.69 6.04
N VAL A 126 -14.10 6.26 6.78
CA VAL A 126 -14.34 7.43 7.66
C VAL A 126 -14.52 8.69 6.83
N HIS A 127 -13.84 8.81 5.69
CA HIS A 127 -14.12 9.89 4.73
C HIS A 127 -15.56 9.81 4.23
N SER A 128 -16.03 8.63 3.80
CA SER A 128 -17.41 8.49 3.31
C SER A 128 -18.44 8.74 4.40
N TYR A 129 -18.21 8.27 5.63
CA TYR A 129 -19.03 8.61 6.80
C TYR A 129 -19.16 10.12 6.98
N ALA A 130 -18.03 10.83 6.93
CA ALA A 130 -18.03 12.27 7.11
C ALA A 130 -18.83 12.99 6.01
N TRP A 131 -18.65 12.59 4.76
CA TRP A 131 -19.35 13.18 3.63
C TRP A 131 -20.84 12.86 3.61
N VAL A 132 -21.24 11.61 3.85
CA VAL A 132 -22.65 11.19 3.90
C VAL A 132 -23.38 11.85 5.06
N SER A 133 -22.71 11.95 6.20
CA SER A 133 -23.29 12.60 7.39
C SER A 133 -23.44 14.11 7.24
N LEU A 134 -22.54 14.78 6.50
CA LEU A 134 -22.58 16.22 6.25
C LEU A 134 -23.56 16.57 5.12
N VAL A 135 -23.58 15.76 4.07
CA VAL A 135 -24.36 15.95 2.84
C VAL A 135 -25.14 14.66 2.53
N PRO A 136 -26.25 14.37 3.23
CA PRO A 136 -27.00 13.11 3.09
C PRO A 136 -27.42 12.73 1.66
N PRO A 137 -27.68 13.67 0.72
CA PRO A 137 -28.01 13.31 -0.65
C PRO A 137 -26.83 12.77 -1.49
N ILE A 138 -25.60 12.82 -0.96
CA ILE A 138 -24.42 12.40 -1.72
C ILE A 138 -24.42 10.87 -1.90
N HIS A 139 -24.44 10.38 -3.15
CA HIS A 139 -24.43 8.95 -3.47
C HIS A 139 -23.91 8.67 -4.89
N GLY A 140 -23.68 7.40 -5.20
CA GLY A 140 -23.36 6.92 -6.53
C GLY A 140 -21.95 7.29 -7.04
N LEU A 141 -21.76 7.27 -8.34
CA LEU A 141 -20.46 7.44 -8.99
C LEU A 141 -19.77 8.78 -8.66
N PHE A 142 -20.54 9.88 -8.65
CA PHE A 142 -19.97 11.20 -8.36
C PHE A 142 -19.38 11.25 -6.94
N ALA A 143 -20.13 10.75 -5.95
CA ALA A 143 -19.65 10.65 -4.57
C ALA A 143 -18.44 9.72 -4.48
N GLY A 144 -18.47 8.58 -5.18
CA GLY A 144 -17.37 7.62 -5.26
C GLY A 144 -16.09 8.25 -5.76
N VAL A 145 -16.16 8.98 -6.87
CA VAL A 145 -15.01 9.67 -7.45
C VAL A 145 -14.51 10.78 -6.51
N LEU A 146 -15.40 11.65 -6.02
CA LEU A 146 -15.03 12.78 -5.16
C LEU A 146 -14.30 12.30 -3.90
N VAL A 147 -14.93 11.40 -3.14
CA VAL A 147 -14.38 10.91 -1.87
C VAL A 147 -13.10 10.11 -2.10
N SER A 148 -13.05 9.29 -3.15
CA SER A 148 -11.84 8.53 -3.49
C SER A 148 -10.67 9.43 -3.89
N VAL A 149 -10.91 10.50 -4.67
CA VAL A 149 -9.86 11.46 -5.02
C VAL A 149 -9.28 12.09 -3.76
N ILE A 150 -10.13 12.56 -2.86
CA ILE A 150 -9.74 13.24 -1.61
C ILE A 150 -8.99 12.28 -0.67
N ALA A 151 -9.41 11.02 -0.59
CA ALA A 151 -8.78 10.02 0.28
C ALA A 151 -7.43 9.52 -0.29
N TYR A 152 -7.32 9.37 -1.62
CA TYR A 152 -6.22 8.60 -2.22
C TYR A 152 -5.21 9.44 -3.01
N PHE A 153 -5.42 10.74 -3.28
CA PHE A 153 -4.42 11.57 -3.95
C PHE A 153 -3.04 11.57 -3.25
N PRO A 154 -2.92 11.40 -1.90
CA PRO A 154 -1.61 11.41 -1.27
C PRO A 154 -0.73 10.23 -1.68
N PHE A 155 -1.31 9.08 -2.09
CA PHE A 155 -0.55 7.95 -2.64
C PHE A 155 0.19 8.31 -3.93
N LEU A 156 -0.27 9.32 -4.64
CA LEU A 156 0.39 9.85 -5.82
C LEU A 156 1.28 11.04 -5.48
N TYR A 157 0.83 11.91 -4.58
CA TYR A 157 1.61 13.06 -4.11
C TYR A 157 2.98 12.64 -3.57
N LEU A 158 3.04 11.64 -2.67
CA LEU A 158 4.27 11.23 -1.99
C LEU A 158 5.39 10.78 -2.95
N PRO A 159 5.19 9.82 -3.89
CA PRO A 159 6.24 9.39 -4.80
C PRO A 159 6.63 10.47 -5.80
N VAL A 160 5.68 11.31 -6.23
CA VAL A 160 5.95 12.44 -7.12
C VAL A 160 6.80 13.50 -6.41
N ALA A 161 6.44 13.90 -5.19
CA ALA A 161 7.22 14.84 -4.39
C ALA A 161 8.64 14.32 -4.11
N ALA A 162 8.77 13.03 -3.75
CA ALA A 162 10.06 12.39 -3.52
C ALA A 162 10.92 12.38 -4.80
N THR A 163 10.32 12.18 -5.97
CA THR A 163 11.02 12.19 -7.25
C THR A 163 11.43 13.62 -7.62
N LEU A 164 10.52 14.61 -7.49
CA LEU A 164 10.83 16.02 -7.76
C LEU A 164 12.03 16.54 -6.95
N ARG A 165 12.20 16.07 -5.71
CA ARG A 165 13.36 16.42 -4.86
C ARG A 165 14.68 15.87 -5.38
N ARG A 166 14.65 14.83 -6.22
CA ARG A 166 15.84 14.12 -6.71
C ARG A 166 16.20 14.45 -8.16
N LEU A 167 15.31 15.14 -8.89
CA LEU A 167 15.56 15.52 -10.27
C LEU A 167 16.77 16.45 -10.35
N ASP A 168 17.60 16.24 -11.37
CA ASP A 168 18.74 17.11 -11.65
C ASP A 168 18.28 18.40 -12.35
N PRO A 169 18.50 19.58 -11.73
CA PRO A 169 18.13 20.87 -12.34
C PRO A 169 18.88 21.18 -13.64
N ALA A 170 20.07 20.58 -13.84
CA ALA A 170 20.89 20.85 -15.02
C ALA A 170 20.15 20.53 -16.34
N ILE A 171 19.29 19.49 -16.35
CA ILE A 171 18.52 19.14 -17.55
C ILE A 171 17.48 20.21 -17.88
N GLU A 172 16.89 20.83 -16.85
CA GLU A 172 15.94 21.93 -17.00
C GLU A 172 16.65 23.19 -17.51
N ASP A 173 17.84 23.51 -16.95
CA ASP A 173 18.67 24.64 -17.35
C ASP A 173 19.10 24.52 -18.82
N VAL A 174 19.53 23.34 -19.27
CA VAL A 174 19.86 23.06 -20.68
C VAL A 174 18.64 23.28 -21.59
N ALA A 175 17.48 22.79 -21.19
CA ALA A 175 16.26 22.95 -21.98
C ALA A 175 15.85 24.44 -22.10
N GLU A 176 16.01 25.23 -21.03
CA GLU A 176 15.77 26.67 -21.04
C GLU A 176 16.80 27.43 -21.90
N SER A 177 18.09 27.06 -21.82
CA SER A 177 19.14 27.64 -22.66
C SER A 177 18.93 27.38 -24.16
N MET A 178 18.21 26.29 -24.49
CA MET A 178 17.75 25.97 -25.84
C MET A 178 16.48 26.76 -26.24
N GLY A 179 16.00 27.70 -25.41
CA GLY A 179 14.87 28.58 -25.71
C GLY A 179 13.50 27.98 -25.36
N LEU A 180 13.42 26.89 -24.63
CA LEU A 180 12.14 26.37 -24.18
C LEU A 180 11.56 27.24 -23.05
N LYS A 181 10.29 27.61 -23.17
CA LYS A 181 9.56 28.32 -22.11
C LYS A 181 9.35 27.40 -20.90
N PRO A 182 9.30 27.91 -19.65
CA PRO A 182 9.17 27.11 -18.42
C PRO A 182 8.03 26.09 -18.49
N TRP A 183 6.88 26.44 -19.07
CA TRP A 183 5.75 25.54 -19.27
C TRP A 183 6.08 24.35 -20.20
N LYS A 184 6.84 24.61 -21.27
CA LYS A 184 7.29 23.55 -22.18
C LYS A 184 8.35 22.66 -21.52
N VAL A 185 9.22 23.23 -20.67
CA VAL A 185 10.19 22.48 -19.87
C VAL A 185 9.46 21.53 -18.91
N PHE A 186 8.43 22.00 -18.21
CA PHE A 186 7.63 21.13 -17.34
C PHE A 186 7.06 19.93 -18.10
N PHE A 187 6.33 20.15 -19.21
CA PHE A 187 5.66 19.06 -19.92
C PHE A 187 6.60 18.16 -20.72
N ARG A 188 7.71 18.68 -21.26
CA ARG A 188 8.61 17.91 -22.11
C ARG A 188 9.80 17.32 -21.38
N VAL A 189 10.21 17.89 -20.25
CA VAL A 189 11.41 17.48 -19.51
C VAL A 189 11.05 16.90 -18.14
N VAL A 190 10.32 17.65 -17.30
CA VAL A 190 10.04 17.23 -15.92
C VAL A 190 8.99 16.13 -15.87
N LEU A 191 7.83 16.35 -16.47
CA LEU A 191 6.70 15.40 -16.41
C LEU A 191 7.06 13.99 -16.93
N PRO A 192 7.80 13.82 -18.04
CA PRO A 192 8.26 12.48 -18.46
C PRO A 192 9.16 11.79 -17.43
N GLN A 193 10.00 12.54 -16.70
CA GLN A 193 10.86 11.98 -15.65
C GLN A 193 10.05 11.53 -14.43
N LEU A 194 8.86 12.09 -14.18
CA LEU A 194 7.93 11.67 -13.13
C LEU A 194 7.13 10.41 -13.50
N ARG A 195 7.23 9.92 -14.75
CA ARG A 195 6.42 8.80 -15.26
C ARG A 195 6.43 7.58 -14.34
N LEU A 196 7.58 7.18 -13.83
CA LEU A 196 7.68 6.03 -12.91
C LEU A 196 6.93 6.27 -11.59
N ALA A 197 7.06 7.47 -11.03
CA ALA A 197 6.37 7.85 -9.80
C ALA A 197 4.85 7.95 -10.01
N ILE A 198 4.43 8.50 -11.16
CA ILE A 198 3.02 8.61 -11.54
C ILE A 198 2.41 7.23 -11.78
N CYS A 199 3.06 6.36 -12.56
CA CYS A 199 2.56 5.02 -12.82
C CYS A 199 2.45 4.20 -11.53
N GLY A 200 3.47 4.22 -10.67
CA GLY A 200 3.44 3.53 -9.38
C GLY A 200 2.37 4.07 -8.43
N GLY A 201 2.22 5.39 -8.34
CA GLY A 201 1.15 6.03 -7.55
C GLY A 201 -0.25 5.73 -8.11
N ALA A 202 -0.42 5.77 -9.44
CA ALA A 202 -1.66 5.44 -10.11
C ALA A 202 -2.07 3.97 -9.89
N LEU A 203 -1.10 3.04 -9.92
CA LEU A 203 -1.33 1.64 -9.58
C LEU A 203 -1.81 1.49 -8.14
N LEU A 204 -1.15 2.16 -7.19
CA LEU A 204 -1.56 2.13 -5.78
C LEU A 204 -2.98 2.65 -5.60
N VAL A 205 -3.31 3.80 -6.20
CA VAL A 205 -4.69 4.34 -6.18
C VAL A 205 -5.65 3.32 -6.79
N GLY A 206 -5.37 2.80 -7.98
CA GLY A 206 -6.25 1.85 -8.67
C GLY A 206 -6.52 0.58 -7.88
N LEU A 207 -5.49 -0.01 -7.27
CA LEU A 207 -5.65 -1.19 -6.41
C LEU A 207 -6.46 -0.88 -5.15
N HIS A 208 -6.32 0.32 -4.55
CA HIS A 208 -7.18 0.73 -3.44
C HIS A 208 -8.64 0.90 -3.87
N LEU A 209 -8.90 1.51 -5.05
CA LEU A 209 -10.26 1.62 -5.59
C LEU A 209 -10.91 0.24 -5.80
N LEU A 210 -10.15 -0.73 -6.33
CA LEU A 210 -10.64 -2.10 -6.56
C LEU A 210 -10.82 -2.90 -5.26
N ALA A 211 -10.11 -2.54 -4.19
CA ALA A 211 -10.14 -3.24 -2.92
C ALA A 211 -11.15 -2.64 -1.91
N GLU A 212 -11.57 -1.41 -2.13
CA GLU A 212 -12.37 -0.67 -1.17
C GLU A 212 -13.82 -1.17 -1.13
N TYR A 213 -14.29 -1.47 0.08
CA TYR A 213 -15.66 -1.90 0.36
C TYR A 213 -16.42 -0.82 1.14
N GLY A 214 -15.89 -0.43 2.30
CA GLY A 214 -16.61 0.38 3.27
C GLY A 214 -17.01 1.76 2.75
N LEU A 215 -16.12 2.42 1.98
CA LEU A 215 -16.42 3.69 1.34
C LEU A 215 -17.62 3.57 0.39
N TYR A 216 -17.58 2.57 -0.53
CA TYR A 216 -18.60 2.46 -1.57
C TYR A 216 -19.94 1.96 -1.03
N ALA A 217 -19.93 1.08 -0.04
CA ALA A 217 -21.14 0.63 0.62
C ALA A 217 -21.86 1.81 1.31
N MET A 218 -21.13 2.70 1.99
CA MET A 218 -21.73 3.89 2.63
C MET A 218 -22.36 4.88 1.65
N ILE A 219 -21.69 5.14 0.53
CA ILE A 219 -22.22 6.08 -0.49
C ILE A 219 -23.18 5.41 -1.47
N ARG A 220 -23.59 4.17 -1.20
CA ARG A 220 -24.52 3.39 -2.05
C ARG A 220 -24.08 3.33 -3.50
N PHE A 221 -22.83 3.01 -3.72
CA PHE A 221 -22.25 2.85 -5.06
C PHE A 221 -21.81 1.40 -5.27
N ASP A 222 -22.47 0.72 -6.18
CA ASP A 222 -22.25 -0.69 -6.45
C ASP A 222 -20.96 -0.93 -7.22
N THR A 223 -20.04 -1.64 -6.58
CA THR A 223 -18.77 -2.11 -7.13
C THR A 223 -18.69 -3.64 -6.98
N PHE A 224 -17.64 -4.27 -7.52
CA PHE A 224 -17.44 -5.71 -7.30
C PHE A 224 -17.29 -6.05 -5.83
N THR A 225 -16.60 -5.24 -5.03
CA THR A 225 -16.40 -5.51 -3.59
C THR A 225 -17.70 -5.49 -2.81
N THR A 226 -18.58 -4.51 -3.06
CA THR A 226 -19.90 -4.45 -2.41
C THR A 226 -20.77 -5.63 -2.84
N ALA A 227 -20.79 -5.96 -4.12
CA ALA A 227 -21.56 -7.08 -4.63
C ALA A 227 -21.07 -8.46 -4.15
N ILE A 228 -19.75 -8.67 -4.02
CA ILE A 228 -19.17 -9.89 -3.44
C ILE A 228 -19.61 -10.04 -1.99
N PHE A 229 -19.52 -8.97 -1.20
CA PHE A 229 -19.91 -8.99 0.21
C PHE A 229 -21.40 -9.33 0.36
N ASP A 230 -22.26 -8.69 -0.43
CA ASP A 230 -23.70 -8.94 -0.44
C ASP A 230 -24.04 -10.37 -0.85
N GLN A 231 -23.43 -10.88 -1.92
CA GLN A 231 -23.66 -12.26 -2.35
C GLN A 231 -23.25 -13.27 -1.29
N PHE A 232 -22.19 -13.01 -0.56
CA PHE A 232 -21.70 -13.93 0.47
C PHE A 232 -22.47 -13.81 1.79
N LYS A 233 -22.70 -12.57 2.31
CA LYS A 233 -23.26 -12.35 3.64
C LYS A 233 -24.77 -12.25 3.66
N SER A 234 -25.39 -11.64 2.64
CA SER A 234 -26.83 -11.35 2.62
C SER A 234 -27.62 -12.40 1.86
N THR A 235 -27.12 -12.88 0.72
CA THR A 235 -27.82 -13.88 -0.11
C THR A 235 -27.32 -15.30 0.08
N PHE A 236 -26.25 -15.50 0.85
CA PHE A 236 -25.61 -16.81 1.12
C PHE A 236 -25.25 -17.58 -0.17
N ASN A 237 -25.05 -16.86 -1.28
CA ASN A 237 -24.69 -17.45 -2.57
C ASN A 237 -23.18 -17.42 -2.79
N GLY A 238 -22.47 -18.39 -2.18
CA GLY A 238 -21.02 -18.49 -2.29
C GLY A 238 -20.52 -18.65 -3.73
N ALA A 239 -21.23 -19.40 -4.58
CA ALA A 239 -20.83 -19.59 -5.97
C ALA A 239 -20.83 -18.27 -6.76
N ALA A 240 -21.88 -17.44 -6.60
CA ALA A 240 -21.93 -16.12 -7.22
C ALA A 240 -20.84 -15.19 -6.68
N ALA A 241 -20.61 -15.20 -5.35
CA ALA A 241 -19.53 -14.40 -4.74
C ALA A 241 -18.14 -14.76 -5.30
N HIS A 242 -17.84 -16.05 -5.48
CA HIS A 242 -16.58 -16.51 -6.06
C HIS A 242 -16.43 -16.12 -7.54
N MET A 243 -17.50 -16.17 -8.33
CA MET A 243 -17.44 -15.73 -9.72
C MET A 243 -17.17 -14.22 -9.83
N LEU A 244 -17.84 -13.41 -9.03
CA LEU A 244 -17.55 -11.97 -8.94
C LEU A 244 -16.10 -11.69 -8.47
N ALA A 245 -15.61 -12.47 -7.50
CA ALA A 245 -14.22 -12.39 -7.03
C ALA A 245 -13.22 -12.73 -8.15
N SER A 246 -13.55 -13.70 -9.03
CA SER A 246 -12.73 -14.04 -10.18
C SER A 246 -12.65 -12.89 -11.20
N VAL A 247 -13.77 -12.23 -11.49
CA VAL A 247 -13.80 -11.05 -12.37
C VAL A 247 -13.01 -9.89 -11.75
N LEU A 248 -13.17 -9.64 -10.46
CA LEU A 248 -12.41 -8.62 -9.76
C LEU A 248 -10.90 -8.90 -9.77
N ALA A 249 -10.48 -10.16 -9.58
CA ALA A 249 -9.08 -10.56 -9.70
C ALA A 249 -8.52 -10.30 -11.10
N LEU A 250 -9.30 -10.56 -12.15
CA LEU A 250 -8.93 -10.22 -13.53
C LEU A 250 -8.79 -8.71 -13.73
N CYS A 251 -9.67 -7.90 -13.14
CA CYS A 251 -9.55 -6.43 -13.18
C CYS A 251 -8.25 -5.96 -12.50
N CYS A 252 -7.86 -6.56 -11.37
CA CYS A 252 -6.59 -6.24 -10.70
C CYS A 252 -5.37 -6.64 -11.56
N LEU A 253 -5.40 -7.81 -12.20
CA LEU A 253 -4.35 -8.23 -13.12
C LEU A 253 -4.27 -7.34 -14.37
N ALA A 254 -5.41 -6.93 -14.90
CA ALA A 254 -5.47 -5.96 -16.01
C ALA A 254 -4.86 -4.61 -15.61
N MET A 255 -5.11 -4.14 -14.39
CA MET A 255 -4.52 -2.92 -13.85
C MET A 255 -3.00 -3.01 -13.73
N LEU A 256 -2.47 -4.15 -13.24
CA LEU A 256 -1.04 -4.41 -13.17
C LEU A 256 -0.38 -4.44 -14.56
N THR A 257 -1.03 -5.10 -15.53
CA THR A 257 -0.51 -5.17 -16.90
C THR A 257 -0.54 -3.81 -17.59
N ALA A 258 -1.61 -3.04 -17.40
CA ALA A 258 -1.72 -1.67 -17.91
C ALA A 258 -0.64 -0.75 -17.33
N GLU A 259 -0.38 -0.82 -16.02
CA GLU A 259 0.72 -0.07 -15.37
C GLU A 259 2.08 -0.47 -15.92
N SER A 260 2.33 -1.78 -16.03
CA SER A 260 3.59 -2.30 -16.58
C SER A 260 3.84 -1.81 -18.02
N ALA A 261 2.81 -1.81 -18.85
CA ALA A 261 2.86 -1.26 -20.21
C ALA A 261 3.08 0.27 -20.20
N ALA A 262 2.35 0.99 -19.33
CA ALA A 262 2.48 2.44 -19.18
C ALA A 262 3.84 2.86 -18.66
N ARG A 263 4.48 2.10 -17.76
CA ARG A 263 5.81 2.36 -17.20
C ARG A 263 6.90 2.30 -18.26
N GLY A 264 6.83 1.35 -19.18
CA GLY A 264 7.84 1.13 -20.24
C GLY A 264 9.19 0.70 -19.69
N SER A 265 10.22 0.68 -20.57
CA SER A 265 11.58 0.26 -20.24
C SER A 265 12.53 1.40 -19.84
N ALA A 266 12.04 2.64 -19.78
CA ALA A 266 12.87 3.80 -19.51
C ALA A 266 13.45 3.77 -18.08
N ARG A 267 14.77 3.66 -17.99
CA ARG A 267 15.54 3.81 -16.76
C ARG A 267 16.17 5.19 -16.76
N TYR A 268 15.65 6.10 -15.95
CA TYR A 268 16.29 7.40 -15.75
C TYR A 268 17.42 7.23 -14.71
N ALA A 269 18.65 7.06 -15.18
CA ALA A 269 19.82 7.13 -14.34
C ALA A 269 20.24 8.59 -14.17
N ARG A 270 20.66 8.96 -12.97
CA ARG A 270 21.28 10.27 -12.73
C ARG A 270 22.57 10.34 -13.55
N VAL A 271 22.68 11.34 -14.43
CA VAL A 271 23.88 11.56 -15.23
C VAL A 271 24.80 12.50 -14.43
N GLY A 272 25.88 11.96 -13.86
CA GLY A 272 26.91 12.73 -13.19
C GLY A 272 27.20 12.30 -11.73
N SER A 273 28.47 12.37 -11.34
CA SER A 273 28.99 12.06 -10.00
C SER A 273 29.13 13.29 -9.09
N GLY A 274 28.56 14.45 -9.49
CA GLY A 274 28.63 15.71 -8.73
C GLY A 274 27.72 15.75 -7.50
N SER A 275 28.05 16.62 -6.53
CA SER A 275 27.18 16.99 -5.41
C SER A 275 25.82 17.47 -5.93
N ALA A 276 24.74 17.09 -5.24
CA ALA A 276 23.39 17.53 -5.62
C ALA A 276 23.31 19.06 -5.61
N ARG A 277 23.14 19.66 -6.79
CA ARG A 277 22.84 21.11 -6.88
C ARG A 277 21.52 21.39 -6.15
N GLU A 278 21.43 22.53 -5.49
CA GLU A 278 20.17 23.00 -4.91
C GLU A 278 19.12 23.14 -6.00
N GLN A 279 17.92 22.68 -5.68
CA GLN A 279 16.81 22.71 -6.65
C GLN A 279 16.38 24.14 -6.90
N ARG A 280 16.15 24.47 -8.17
CA ARG A 280 15.65 25.76 -8.59
C ARG A 280 14.24 25.99 -8.06
N VAL A 281 14.04 27.10 -7.38
CA VAL A 281 12.73 27.54 -6.89
C VAL A 281 12.09 28.43 -7.95
N VAL A 282 10.89 28.07 -8.41
CA VAL A 282 10.08 28.89 -9.32
C VAL A 282 9.34 29.93 -8.51
N TYR A 283 9.59 31.21 -8.80
CA TYR A 283 8.89 32.31 -8.14
C TYR A 283 7.52 32.54 -8.76
N LEU A 284 6.49 32.36 -7.95
CA LEU A 284 5.10 32.59 -8.35
C LEU A 284 4.77 34.09 -8.35
N LYS A 285 4.00 34.53 -9.36
CA LYS A 285 3.40 35.86 -9.36
C LYS A 285 2.27 35.94 -8.33
N PRO A 286 1.87 37.14 -7.84
CA PRO A 286 0.84 37.28 -6.81
C PRO A 286 -0.45 36.51 -7.10
N VAL A 287 -0.97 36.61 -8.34
CA VAL A 287 -2.19 35.91 -8.77
C VAL A 287 -2.01 34.39 -8.73
N SER A 288 -0.89 33.86 -9.24
CA SER A 288 -0.62 32.44 -9.21
C SER A 288 -0.37 31.92 -7.79
N THR A 289 0.21 32.74 -6.91
CA THR A 289 0.35 32.43 -5.48
C THR A 289 -1.03 32.31 -4.82
N LEU A 290 -1.93 33.27 -5.08
CA LEU A 290 -3.30 33.23 -4.54
C LEU A 290 -4.05 31.98 -5.02
N LEU A 291 -4.04 31.69 -6.32
CA LEU A 291 -4.67 30.49 -6.88
C LEU A 291 -4.10 29.20 -6.29
N SER A 292 -2.77 29.16 -6.12
CA SER A 292 -2.09 27.99 -5.52
C SER A 292 -2.46 27.81 -4.05
N LEU A 293 -2.54 28.87 -3.28
CA LEU A 293 -2.99 28.83 -1.88
C LEU A 293 -4.47 28.40 -1.78
N THR A 294 -5.33 28.95 -2.65
CA THR A 294 -6.75 28.55 -2.70
C THR A 294 -6.87 27.04 -2.98
N LEU A 295 -6.12 26.51 -3.95
CA LEU A 295 -6.14 25.07 -4.24
C LEU A 295 -5.71 24.25 -3.02
N GLN A 296 -4.62 24.65 -2.32
CA GLN A 296 -4.16 23.95 -1.12
C GLN A 296 -5.20 24.01 0.00
N ILE A 297 -5.79 25.19 0.24
CA ILE A 297 -6.81 25.38 1.28
C ILE A 297 -8.06 24.54 0.96
N VAL A 298 -8.55 24.60 -0.27
CA VAL A 298 -9.74 23.83 -0.69
C VAL A 298 -9.48 22.33 -0.56
N THR A 299 -8.34 21.84 -1.05
CA THR A 299 -7.99 20.42 -0.93
C THR A 299 -7.90 20.00 0.53
N CYS A 300 -7.25 20.79 1.38
CA CYS A 300 -7.13 20.52 2.81
C CYS A 300 -8.51 20.57 3.52
N ALA A 301 -9.35 21.54 3.19
CA ALA A 301 -10.68 21.66 3.75
C ALA A 301 -11.57 20.46 3.39
N LEU A 302 -11.51 20.00 2.13
CA LEU A 302 -12.27 18.84 1.70
C LEU A 302 -11.72 17.52 2.26
N ALA A 303 -10.40 17.38 2.35
CA ALA A 303 -9.75 16.12 2.74
C ALA A 303 -9.61 15.94 4.26
N LEU A 304 -9.43 17.01 5.00
CA LEU A 304 -9.26 16.98 6.46
C LEU A 304 -10.37 17.74 7.18
N GLY A 305 -10.75 18.90 6.64
CA GLY A 305 -11.76 19.76 7.27
C GLY A 305 -13.09 19.06 7.41
N VAL A 306 -13.61 18.45 6.33
CA VAL A 306 -14.88 17.72 6.35
C VAL A 306 -14.88 16.59 7.38
N PRO A 307 -13.92 15.63 7.37
CA PRO A 307 -13.87 14.60 8.41
C PRO A 307 -13.75 15.15 9.82
N LEU A 308 -12.87 16.09 10.07
CA LEU A 308 -12.64 16.62 11.43
C LEU A 308 -13.84 17.42 11.95
N ILE A 309 -14.48 18.24 11.12
CA ILE A 309 -15.68 19.01 11.48
C ILE A 309 -16.82 18.04 11.76
N THR A 310 -17.01 17.01 10.94
CA THR A 310 -18.08 16.03 11.14
C THR A 310 -17.86 15.22 12.41
N LEU A 311 -16.65 14.75 12.66
CA LEU A 311 -16.32 14.06 13.92
C LEU A 311 -16.56 14.97 15.13
N GLY A 312 -16.07 16.22 15.07
CA GLY A 312 -16.31 17.20 16.13
C GLY A 312 -17.80 17.46 16.38
N LYS A 313 -18.58 17.61 15.30
CA LYS A 313 -20.04 17.79 15.37
C LYS A 313 -20.72 16.64 16.12
N TRP A 314 -20.41 15.40 15.76
CA TRP A 314 -21.05 14.23 16.34
C TRP A 314 -20.58 13.94 17.76
N LEU A 315 -19.31 14.18 18.09
CA LEU A 315 -18.79 14.09 19.45
C LEU A 315 -19.43 15.12 20.38
N ILE A 316 -19.65 16.35 19.89
CA ILE A 316 -20.32 17.40 20.68
C ILE A 316 -21.80 17.08 20.84
N ALA A 317 -22.48 16.64 19.77
CA ALA A 317 -23.89 16.30 19.80
C ALA A 317 -24.19 15.08 20.67
N GLY A 318 -23.32 14.08 20.68
CA GLY A 318 -23.45 12.87 21.50
C GLY A 318 -22.99 13.05 22.94
N GLY A 319 -22.23 14.10 23.25
CA GLY A 319 -21.74 14.39 24.60
C GLY A 319 -20.89 13.29 25.21
N VAL A 320 -21.04 13.06 26.51
CA VAL A 320 -20.28 12.03 27.25
C VAL A 320 -20.84 10.63 27.03
N GLU A 321 -22.12 10.52 26.69
CA GLU A 321 -22.82 9.23 26.55
C GLU A 321 -22.27 8.37 25.39
N VAL A 322 -21.76 9.00 24.32
CA VAL A 322 -21.19 8.26 23.17
C VAL A 322 -19.83 7.63 23.47
N TRP A 323 -19.23 7.96 24.62
CA TRP A 323 -17.98 7.37 25.09
C TRP A 323 -18.27 6.13 25.95
N ASP A 324 -18.94 5.14 25.38
CA ASP A 324 -19.15 3.87 26.07
C ASP A 324 -17.81 3.11 26.20
N MET A 325 -17.14 3.33 27.34
CA MET A 325 -15.84 2.72 27.63
C MET A 325 -15.92 1.20 27.75
N ALA A 326 -17.08 0.63 28.06
CA ALA A 326 -17.26 -0.81 28.15
C ALA A 326 -17.18 -1.50 26.79
N GLU A 327 -17.58 -0.81 25.72
CA GLU A 327 -17.48 -1.29 24.33
C GLU A 327 -16.21 -0.80 23.63
N LEU A 328 -15.81 0.47 23.87
CA LEU A 328 -14.73 1.15 23.16
C LEU A 328 -13.33 0.63 23.55
N LEU A 329 -13.09 0.40 24.86
CA LEU A 329 -11.80 -0.09 25.34
C LEU A 329 -11.48 -1.51 24.83
N PRO A 330 -12.40 -2.50 24.90
CA PRO A 330 -12.16 -3.81 24.29
C PRO A 330 -11.91 -3.73 22.78
N ALA A 331 -12.63 -2.85 22.06
CA ALA A 331 -12.42 -2.67 20.62
C ALA A 331 -11.03 -2.08 20.31
N LEU A 332 -10.57 -1.13 21.11
CA LEU A 332 -9.21 -0.57 21.02
C LEU A 332 -8.16 -1.64 21.33
N GLU A 333 -8.33 -2.38 22.44
CA GLU A 333 -7.42 -3.45 22.85
C GLU A 333 -7.29 -4.51 21.74
N GLN A 334 -8.40 -5.02 21.22
CA GLN A 334 -8.41 -6.00 20.14
C GLN A 334 -7.75 -5.46 18.86
N THR A 335 -7.99 -4.18 18.52
CA THR A 335 -7.33 -3.54 17.38
C THR A 335 -5.81 -3.50 17.57
N LEU A 336 -5.35 -3.13 18.75
CA LEU A 336 -3.92 -3.09 19.08
C LEU A 336 -3.29 -4.48 19.09
N LEU A 337 -3.95 -5.46 19.71
CA LEU A 337 -3.47 -6.85 19.78
C LEU A 337 -3.36 -7.46 18.38
N LEU A 338 -4.41 -7.36 17.56
CA LEU A 338 -4.40 -7.85 16.19
C LEU A 338 -3.40 -7.10 15.32
N GLY A 339 -3.30 -5.78 15.49
CA GLY A 339 -2.34 -4.94 14.79
C GLY A 339 -0.89 -5.31 15.10
N ILE A 340 -0.54 -5.43 16.39
CA ILE A 340 0.80 -5.79 16.84
C ILE A 340 1.14 -7.24 16.46
N ALA A 341 0.25 -8.19 16.74
CA ALA A 341 0.47 -9.60 16.42
C ALA A 341 0.58 -9.83 14.91
N GLY A 342 -0.31 -9.21 14.12
CA GLY A 342 -0.29 -9.29 12.67
C GLY A 342 0.95 -8.64 12.06
N ALA A 343 1.37 -7.47 12.55
CA ALA A 343 2.59 -6.81 12.10
C ALA A 343 3.84 -7.62 12.44
N ALA A 344 3.92 -8.18 13.65
CA ALA A 344 5.03 -9.04 14.06
C ALA A 344 5.09 -10.31 13.21
N LEU A 345 3.97 -11.02 13.05
CA LEU A 345 3.88 -12.24 12.25
C LEU A 345 4.28 -11.99 10.79
N THR A 346 3.72 -10.94 10.18
CA THR A 346 4.00 -10.57 8.78
C THR A 346 5.46 -10.17 8.58
N THR A 347 6.02 -9.39 9.51
CA THR A 347 7.43 -8.96 9.44
C THR A 347 8.36 -10.16 9.60
N CYS A 348 8.09 -11.07 10.55
CA CYS A 348 8.86 -12.30 10.73
C CYS A 348 8.79 -13.20 9.49
N ALA A 349 7.62 -13.36 8.89
CA ALA A 349 7.44 -14.16 7.67
C ALA A 349 8.14 -13.55 6.44
N ALA A 350 8.31 -12.23 6.40
CA ALA A 350 9.01 -11.54 5.33
C ALA A 350 10.55 -11.67 5.43
N ILE A 351 11.13 -11.92 6.63
CA ILE A 351 12.59 -11.99 6.84
C ILE A 351 13.28 -12.99 5.91
N PRO A 352 12.87 -14.27 5.81
CA PRO A 352 13.55 -15.26 4.98
C PRO A 352 13.53 -14.89 3.50
N ILE A 353 12.41 -14.36 3.01
CA ILE A 353 12.26 -13.94 1.62
C ILE A 353 13.12 -12.71 1.33
N ALA A 354 13.11 -11.70 2.22
CA ALA A 354 13.91 -10.49 2.08
C ALA A 354 15.41 -10.80 2.09
N TRP A 355 15.84 -11.67 3.00
CA TRP A 355 17.24 -12.09 3.09
C TRP A 355 17.67 -12.86 1.84
N LEU A 356 16.85 -13.81 1.39
CA LEU A 356 17.12 -14.58 0.18
C LEU A 356 17.25 -13.67 -1.06
N SER A 357 16.40 -12.65 -1.15
CA SER A 357 16.36 -11.73 -2.29
C SER A 357 17.62 -10.86 -2.42
N ILE A 358 18.23 -10.50 -1.30
CA ILE A 358 19.42 -9.63 -1.28
C ILE A 358 20.71 -10.46 -1.33
N ARG A 359 20.76 -11.61 -0.62
CA ARG A 359 21.99 -12.41 -0.50
C ARG A 359 22.18 -13.41 -1.63
N TYR A 360 21.08 -13.90 -2.21
CA TYR A 360 21.10 -14.94 -3.25
C TYR A 360 20.17 -14.62 -4.42
N PRO A 361 20.44 -13.51 -5.16
CA PRO A 361 19.62 -13.14 -6.30
C PRO A 361 19.68 -14.23 -7.38
N GLY A 362 18.55 -14.79 -7.76
CA GLY A 362 18.45 -15.88 -8.74
C GLY A 362 17.05 -16.03 -9.33
N ARG A 363 16.86 -17.07 -10.16
CA ARG A 363 15.54 -17.34 -10.76
C ARG A 363 14.51 -17.75 -9.71
N MET A 364 14.89 -18.65 -8.79
CA MET A 364 14.01 -19.14 -7.72
C MET A 364 13.52 -17.97 -6.82
N GLN A 365 14.45 -17.12 -6.38
CA GLN A 365 14.09 -15.94 -5.57
C GLN A 365 13.14 -15.01 -6.30
N ARG A 366 13.35 -14.75 -7.61
CA ARG A 366 12.43 -13.92 -8.41
C ARG A 366 11.03 -14.51 -8.50
N VAL A 367 10.93 -15.83 -8.64
CA VAL A 367 9.62 -16.52 -8.64
C VAL A 367 8.94 -16.38 -7.29
N LEU A 368 9.64 -16.64 -6.18
CA LEU A 368 9.07 -16.52 -4.83
C LEU A 368 8.58 -15.09 -4.54
N GLU A 369 9.36 -14.07 -4.93
CA GLU A 369 8.93 -12.67 -4.80
C GLU A 369 7.70 -12.35 -5.67
N SER A 370 7.70 -12.81 -6.93
CA SER A 370 6.59 -12.57 -7.85
C SER A 370 5.29 -13.16 -7.30
N CYS A 371 5.32 -14.37 -6.72
CA CYS A 371 4.17 -14.98 -6.05
C CYS A 371 3.59 -14.07 -4.96
N ASN A 372 4.45 -13.49 -4.12
CA ASN A 372 4.01 -12.60 -3.05
C ASN A 372 3.47 -11.26 -3.58
N TYR A 373 4.08 -10.68 -4.62
CA TYR A 373 3.60 -9.43 -5.21
C TYR A 373 2.28 -9.60 -5.97
N ILE A 374 2.06 -10.71 -6.65
CA ILE A 374 0.79 -11.00 -7.33
C ILE A 374 -0.34 -11.06 -6.30
N THR A 375 -0.14 -11.75 -5.19
CA THR A 375 -1.16 -11.85 -4.12
C THR A 375 -1.48 -10.49 -3.51
N SER A 376 -0.51 -9.59 -3.38
CA SER A 376 -0.73 -8.26 -2.83
C SER A 376 -1.59 -7.35 -3.73
N SER A 377 -1.77 -7.71 -4.98
CA SER A 377 -2.68 -6.99 -5.87
C SER A 377 -4.13 -7.40 -5.71
N LEU A 378 -4.39 -8.49 -4.97
CA LEU A 378 -5.75 -8.95 -4.73
C LEU A 378 -6.39 -8.13 -3.59
N PRO A 379 -7.65 -7.70 -3.77
CA PRO A 379 -8.46 -7.14 -2.70
C PRO A 379 -8.59 -8.06 -1.49
N GLY A 380 -8.66 -7.45 -0.29
CA GLY A 380 -8.80 -8.18 0.97
C GLY A 380 -10.03 -9.09 1.00
N ILE A 381 -11.10 -8.71 0.31
CA ILE A 381 -12.32 -9.52 0.19
C ILE A 381 -12.07 -10.85 -0.52
N ILE A 382 -11.21 -10.89 -1.54
CA ILE A 382 -10.86 -12.12 -2.25
C ILE A 382 -10.05 -13.04 -1.34
N VAL A 383 -9.08 -12.48 -0.60
CA VAL A 383 -8.27 -13.24 0.36
C VAL A 383 -9.14 -13.81 1.47
N ALA A 384 -10.05 -13.00 2.01
CA ALA A 384 -10.97 -13.43 3.06
C ALA A 384 -11.92 -14.52 2.58
N LEU A 385 -12.53 -14.36 1.42
CA LEU A 385 -13.45 -15.33 0.84
C LEU A 385 -12.77 -16.68 0.58
N ALA A 386 -11.55 -16.65 0.05
CA ALA A 386 -10.75 -17.85 -0.15
C ALA A 386 -10.43 -18.55 1.18
N LEU A 387 -10.00 -17.81 2.21
CA LEU A 387 -9.70 -18.37 3.52
C LEU A 387 -10.94 -18.92 4.24
N VAL A 388 -12.08 -18.21 4.19
CA VAL A 388 -13.35 -18.72 4.72
C VAL A 388 -13.64 -20.10 4.14
N THR A 389 -13.59 -20.21 2.81
CA THR A 389 -14.01 -21.44 2.14
C THR A 389 -12.98 -22.56 2.30
N VAL A 390 -11.68 -22.26 2.24
CA VAL A 390 -10.62 -23.24 2.51
C VAL A 390 -10.71 -23.76 3.96
N THR A 391 -10.93 -22.87 4.92
CA THR A 391 -11.02 -23.29 6.34
C THR A 391 -12.29 -24.11 6.61
N ILE A 392 -13.42 -23.77 6.03
CA ILE A 392 -14.65 -24.56 6.18
C ILE A 392 -14.49 -25.97 5.60
N HIS A 393 -13.85 -26.13 4.44
CA HIS A 393 -13.77 -27.44 3.76
C HIS A 393 -12.60 -28.30 4.24
N TYR A 394 -11.45 -27.70 4.53
CA TYR A 394 -10.20 -28.44 4.76
C TYR A 394 -9.62 -28.27 6.17
N ALA A 395 -10.00 -27.21 6.89
CA ALA A 395 -9.38 -26.88 8.17
C ALA A 395 -10.38 -26.27 9.17
N ARG A 396 -11.52 -26.92 9.38
CA ARG A 396 -12.61 -26.47 10.26
C ARG A 396 -12.16 -25.99 11.65
N PRO A 397 -11.17 -26.60 12.33
CA PRO A 397 -10.74 -26.14 13.66
C PRO A 397 -10.20 -24.73 13.71
N ILE A 398 -9.72 -24.19 12.58
CA ILE A 398 -9.21 -22.82 12.52
C ILE A 398 -10.22 -21.84 11.90
N TYR A 399 -11.38 -22.31 11.44
CA TYR A 399 -12.44 -21.44 10.91
C TYR A 399 -12.97 -20.52 12.00
N GLN A 400 -13.14 -19.23 11.68
CA GLN A 400 -13.55 -18.18 12.62
C GLN A 400 -12.68 -18.15 13.90
N THR A 401 -11.38 -18.24 13.75
CA THR A 401 -10.41 -18.03 14.83
C THR A 401 -9.56 -16.80 14.57
N THR A 402 -8.97 -16.24 15.63
CA THR A 402 -7.99 -15.15 15.54
C THR A 402 -6.80 -15.54 14.63
N PHE A 403 -6.44 -16.82 14.61
CA PHE A 403 -5.38 -17.32 13.72
C PHE A 403 -5.70 -17.11 12.24
N THR A 404 -6.95 -17.37 11.81
CA THR A 404 -7.36 -17.16 10.42
C THR A 404 -7.34 -15.68 10.03
N VAL A 405 -7.72 -14.79 10.95
CA VAL A 405 -7.62 -13.34 10.75
C VAL A 405 -6.16 -12.91 10.59
N LEU A 406 -5.27 -13.38 11.48
CA LEU A 406 -3.83 -13.07 11.39
C LEU A 406 -3.20 -13.65 10.11
N LEU A 407 -3.65 -14.81 9.65
CA LEU A 407 -3.22 -15.39 8.38
C LEU A 407 -3.65 -14.52 7.19
N ALA A 408 -4.88 -14.00 7.20
CA ALA A 408 -5.34 -13.07 6.18
C ALA A 408 -4.48 -11.81 6.14
N TYR A 409 -4.20 -11.21 7.29
CA TYR A 409 -3.34 -10.02 7.39
C TYR A 409 -1.92 -10.30 6.89
N LEU A 410 -1.36 -11.46 7.22
CA LEU A 410 -0.07 -11.88 6.69
C LEU A 410 -0.10 -11.91 5.16
N LEU A 411 -1.07 -12.58 4.55
CA LEU A 411 -1.17 -12.72 3.11
C LEU A 411 -1.36 -11.38 2.40
N MET A 412 -2.18 -10.50 2.96
CA MET A 412 -2.48 -9.19 2.37
C MET A 412 -1.30 -8.19 2.49
N PHE A 413 -0.59 -8.22 3.62
CA PHE A 413 0.36 -7.15 3.94
C PHE A 413 1.83 -7.57 3.88
N LEU A 414 2.13 -8.84 3.58
CA LEU A 414 3.49 -9.37 3.44
C LEU A 414 4.39 -8.52 2.53
N PRO A 415 3.94 -8.06 1.34
CA PRO A 415 4.77 -7.26 0.47
C PRO A 415 5.19 -5.91 1.04
N ARG A 416 4.36 -5.29 1.90
CA ARG A 416 4.71 -4.02 2.58
C ARG A 416 5.90 -4.22 3.53
N ALA A 417 5.87 -5.31 4.32
CA ALA A 417 6.99 -5.69 5.18
C ALA A 417 8.24 -6.05 4.35
N LEU A 418 8.05 -6.81 3.26
CA LEU A 418 9.12 -7.28 2.38
C LEU A 418 9.92 -6.13 1.75
N VAL A 419 9.26 -5.10 1.23
CA VAL A 419 9.91 -3.94 0.62
C VAL A 419 10.79 -3.20 1.63
N SER A 420 10.27 -2.94 2.83
CA SER A 420 10.99 -2.23 3.89
C SER A 420 12.16 -3.04 4.44
N LEU A 421 11.97 -4.34 4.67
CA LEU A 421 13.03 -5.26 5.10
C LEU A 421 14.15 -5.39 4.07
N ARG A 422 13.81 -5.51 2.78
CA ARG A 422 14.81 -5.56 1.70
C ARG A 422 15.70 -4.31 1.70
N ALA A 423 15.08 -3.14 1.82
CA ALA A 423 15.83 -1.88 1.91
C ALA A 423 16.77 -1.87 3.13
N GLY A 424 16.33 -2.37 4.28
CA GLY A 424 17.14 -2.49 5.49
C GLY A 424 18.28 -3.49 5.35
N ILE A 425 18.01 -4.69 4.81
CA ILE A 425 19.03 -5.73 4.62
C ILE A 425 20.06 -5.33 3.56
N ALA A 426 19.64 -4.60 2.52
CA ALA A 426 20.54 -4.10 1.48
C ALA A 426 21.58 -3.11 2.01
N GLN A 427 21.28 -2.43 3.11
CA GLN A 427 22.23 -1.52 3.78
C GLN A 427 23.22 -2.23 4.70
N ALA A 428 23.03 -3.52 5.01
CA ALA A 428 23.95 -4.30 5.83
C ALA A 428 25.05 -4.92 4.93
N PRO A 429 26.34 -4.52 5.08
CA PRO A 429 27.43 -5.06 4.27
C PRO A 429 27.64 -6.57 4.50
N VAL A 430 27.79 -7.33 3.42
CA VAL A 430 28.03 -8.80 3.48
C VAL A 430 29.38 -9.12 4.16
N GLU A 431 30.33 -8.20 4.05
CA GLU A 431 31.66 -8.30 4.64
C GLU A 431 31.59 -8.46 6.16
N LEU A 432 30.66 -7.77 6.84
CA LEU A 432 30.48 -7.89 8.30
C LEU A 432 29.98 -9.30 8.69
N GLU A 433 29.08 -9.89 7.91
CA GLU A 433 28.67 -11.28 8.13
C GLU A 433 29.85 -12.26 7.94
N ASN A 434 30.67 -12.04 6.90
CA ASN A 434 31.85 -12.86 6.63
C ASN A 434 32.90 -12.73 7.75
N MET A 435 33.13 -11.52 8.25
CA MET A 435 34.02 -11.28 9.41
C MET A 435 33.54 -12.00 10.66
N ALA A 436 32.24 -11.98 10.96
CA ALA A 436 31.70 -12.71 12.10
C ALA A 436 31.86 -14.22 11.95
N ARG A 437 31.73 -14.72 10.73
CA ARG A 437 31.94 -16.14 10.41
C ARG A 437 33.41 -16.56 10.53
N SER A 438 34.35 -15.72 10.11
CA SER A 438 35.79 -15.95 10.29
C SER A 438 36.20 -15.95 11.77
N LEU A 439 35.44 -15.23 12.61
CA LEU A 439 35.59 -15.24 14.08
C LEU A 439 34.86 -16.43 14.76
N GLY A 440 34.48 -17.46 13.98
CA GLY A 440 33.89 -18.70 14.49
C GLY A 440 32.39 -18.62 14.80
N ARG A 441 31.69 -17.56 14.42
CA ARG A 441 30.25 -17.49 14.60
C ARG A 441 29.51 -18.31 13.52
N SER A 442 28.46 -19.04 13.94
CA SER A 442 27.61 -19.75 12.98
C SER A 442 26.89 -18.78 12.04
N PRO A 443 26.53 -19.19 10.81
CA PRO A 443 25.82 -18.33 9.86
C PRO A 443 24.52 -17.71 10.44
N ALA A 444 23.76 -18.50 11.21
CA ALA A 444 22.54 -18.00 11.87
C ALA A 444 22.86 -16.94 12.92
N ARG A 445 23.95 -17.10 13.68
CA ARG A 445 24.36 -16.14 14.70
C ARG A 445 24.93 -14.86 14.09
N ALA A 446 25.62 -14.94 12.95
CA ALA A 446 26.06 -13.79 12.20
C ALA A 446 24.86 -12.99 11.63
N LEU A 447 23.87 -13.68 11.08
CA LEU A 447 22.62 -13.08 10.63
C LEU A 447 21.92 -12.30 11.76
N TRP A 448 21.73 -12.94 12.90
CA TRP A 448 21.06 -12.32 14.06
C TRP A 448 21.81 -11.11 14.62
N LEU A 449 23.11 -11.24 14.83
CA LEU A 449 23.91 -10.22 15.51
C LEU A 449 24.24 -9.02 14.63
N ILE A 450 24.30 -9.21 13.32
CA ILE A 450 24.76 -8.17 12.39
C ILE A 450 23.62 -7.75 11.46
N THR A 451 23.15 -8.64 10.61
CA THR A 451 22.22 -8.28 9.53
C THR A 451 20.88 -7.83 10.06
N LEU A 452 20.27 -8.59 10.98
CA LEU A 452 18.98 -8.21 11.55
C LEU A 452 19.08 -6.97 12.44
N ARG A 453 20.20 -6.78 13.15
CA ARG A 453 20.40 -5.58 13.95
C ARG A 453 20.55 -4.33 13.09
N LEU A 454 21.29 -4.40 11.98
CA LEU A 454 21.42 -3.31 11.01
C LEU A 454 20.14 -3.07 10.22
N ALA A 455 19.38 -4.13 9.92
CA ALA A 455 18.10 -4.04 9.24
C ALA A 455 16.93 -3.65 10.16
N ALA A 456 17.15 -3.63 11.50
CA ALA A 456 16.08 -3.36 12.48
C ALA A 456 15.29 -2.06 12.23
N PRO A 457 15.92 -0.92 11.85
CA PRO A 457 15.15 0.28 11.52
C PRO A 457 14.21 0.08 10.31
N GLY A 458 14.68 -0.65 9.29
CA GLY A 458 13.86 -1.01 8.12
C GLY A 458 12.73 -1.99 8.49
N ALA A 459 13.03 -2.96 9.35
CA ALA A 459 12.04 -3.90 9.87
C ALA A 459 10.96 -3.18 10.69
N ALA A 460 11.36 -2.28 11.59
CA ALA A 460 10.44 -1.49 12.40
C ALA A 460 9.54 -0.59 11.52
N ALA A 461 10.11 0.04 10.50
CA ALA A 461 9.35 0.83 9.54
C ALA A 461 8.33 -0.04 8.76
N GLY A 462 8.75 -1.23 8.33
CA GLY A 462 7.85 -2.20 7.68
C GLY A 462 6.73 -2.67 8.60
N ALA A 463 7.07 -3.02 9.85
CA ALA A 463 6.09 -3.42 10.86
C ALA A 463 5.08 -2.30 11.17
N ALA A 464 5.54 -1.04 11.25
CA ALA A 464 4.66 0.11 11.45
C ALA A 464 3.68 0.29 10.27
N LEU A 465 4.15 0.12 9.02
CA LEU A 465 3.28 0.17 7.85
C LEU A 465 2.25 -0.95 7.81
N VAL A 466 2.64 -2.14 8.22
CA VAL A 466 1.73 -3.30 8.33
C VAL A 466 0.72 -3.08 9.46
N PHE A 467 1.16 -2.60 10.61
CA PHE A 467 0.30 -2.23 11.73
C PHE A 467 -0.79 -1.23 11.30
N LEU A 468 -0.39 -0.13 10.65
CA LEU A 468 -1.34 0.86 10.13
C LEU A 468 -2.35 0.25 9.16
N ALA A 469 -1.89 -0.65 8.29
CA ALA A 469 -2.77 -1.32 7.35
C ALA A 469 -3.79 -2.21 8.06
N ILE A 470 -3.37 -2.95 9.09
CA ILE A 470 -4.23 -3.84 9.88
C ILE A 470 -5.26 -3.04 10.71
N THR A 471 -4.83 -1.96 11.36
CA THR A 471 -5.74 -1.16 12.20
C THR A 471 -6.88 -0.52 11.40
N ASN A 472 -6.67 -0.31 10.11
CA ASN A 472 -7.66 0.25 9.18
C ASN A 472 -8.32 -0.82 8.29
N GLU A 473 -8.03 -2.12 8.53
CA GLU A 473 -8.63 -3.20 7.74
C GLU A 473 -10.02 -3.54 8.25
N LEU A 474 -11.00 -3.38 7.38
CA LEU A 474 -12.40 -3.62 7.66
C LEU A 474 -12.89 -4.93 7.04
N THR A 475 -12.66 -5.11 5.74
CA THR A 475 -13.36 -6.09 4.90
C THR A 475 -13.02 -7.53 5.27
N ALA A 476 -11.73 -7.84 5.38
CA ALA A 476 -11.28 -9.19 5.74
C ALA A 476 -11.66 -9.51 7.20
N THR A 477 -11.60 -8.52 8.08
CA THR A 477 -11.97 -8.68 9.49
C THR A 477 -13.47 -9.00 9.63
N LEU A 478 -14.35 -8.28 8.91
CA LEU A 478 -15.80 -8.55 8.91
C LEU A 478 -16.17 -9.96 8.43
N LEU A 479 -15.37 -10.54 7.54
CA LEU A 479 -15.63 -11.87 6.99
C LEU A 479 -15.05 -13.01 7.83
N LEU A 480 -13.90 -12.81 8.47
CA LEU A 480 -13.11 -13.86 9.09
C LEU A 480 -13.11 -13.84 10.62
N ALA A 481 -13.42 -12.70 11.22
CA ALA A 481 -13.34 -12.58 12.67
C ALA A 481 -14.31 -13.53 13.38
N PRO A 482 -13.87 -14.16 14.48
CA PRO A 482 -14.75 -14.94 15.33
C PRO A 482 -15.85 -14.05 15.94
N ASN A 483 -16.99 -14.68 16.24
CA ASN A 483 -18.09 -13.99 16.89
C ASN A 483 -17.62 -13.35 18.22
N GLY A 484 -18.00 -12.09 18.43
CA GLY A 484 -17.59 -11.31 19.60
C GLY A 484 -16.29 -10.52 19.42
N THR A 485 -15.56 -10.70 18.30
CA THR A 485 -14.40 -9.86 18.00
C THR A 485 -14.87 -8.52 17.46
N ARG A 486 -14.60 -7.45 18.21
CA ARG A 486 -14.87 -6.07 17.78
C ARG A 486 -13.57 -5.29 17.73
N THR A 487 -13.17 -4.88 16.52
CA THR A 487 -12.10 -3.91 16.34
C THR A 487 -12.69 -2.50 16.22
N LEU A 488 -11.86 -1.47 16.28
CA LEU A 488 -12.32 -0.10 16.04
C LEU A 488 -13.02 0.03 14.67
N ALA A 489 -12.46 -0.61 13.63
CA ALA A 489 -13.03 -0.57 12.27
C ALA A 489 -14.39 -1.30 12.20
N THR A 490 -14.50 -2.51 12.79
CA THR A 490 -15.75 -3.27 12.76
C THR A 490 -16.82 -2.70 13.69
N GLY A 491 -16.46 -2.15 14.84
CA GLY A 491 -17.36 -1.43 15.74
C GLY A 491 -17.90 -0.14 15.09
N PHE A 492 -17.02 0.64 14.50
CA PHE A 492 -17.41 1.80 13.69
C PHE A 492 -18.40 1.42 12.58
N TRP A 493 -18.11 0.33 11.85
CA TRP A 493 -18.96 -0.14 10.77
C TRP A 493 -20.34 -0.57 11.27
N ALA A 494 -20.42 -1.30 12.37
CA ALA A 494 -21.69 -1.74 12.96
C ALA A 494 -22.59 -0.53 13.31
N LEU A 495 -22.06 0.44 14.04
CA LEU A 495 -22.79 1.64 14.44
C LEU A 495 -23.22 2.50 13.24
N THR A 496 -22.35 2.66 12.24
CA THR A 496 -22.72 3.43 11.04
C THR A 496 -23.74 2.72 10.17
N SER A 497 -23.78 1.39 10.17
CA SER A 497 -24.80 0.59 9.47
C SER A 497 -26.18 0.74 10.12
N GLU A 498 -26.22 1.02 11.43
CA GLU A 498 -27.43 1.34 12.20
C GLU A 498 -27.79 2.84 12.17
N ILE A 499 -27.02 3.64 11.40
CA ILE A 499 -27.19 5.10 11.25
C ILE A 499 -26.92 5.84 12.59
N ASP A 500 -26.27 5.20 13.55
CA ASP A 500 -25.81 5.85 14.78
C ASP A 500 -24.45 6.52 14.55
N TYR A 501 -24.50 7.68 13.93
CA TYR A 501 -23.30 8.45 13.59
C TYR A 501 -22.61 9.06 14.82
N ALA A 502 -23.36 9.29 15.90
CA ALA A 502 -22.81 9.86 17.13
C ALA A 502 -21.97 8.82 17.88
N ALA A 503 -22.50 7.63 18.10
CA ALA A 503 -21.78 6.54 18.76
C ALA A 503 -20.57 6.04 17.91
N ALA A 504 -20.61 6.17 16.58
CA ALA A 504 -19.50 5.81 15.70
C ALA A 504 -18.32 6.80 15.78
N ALA A 505 -18.55 8.06 16.16
CA ALA A 505 -17.53 9.10 16.11
C ALA A 505 -16.29 8.84 17.02
N PRO A 506 -16.40 8.32 18.27
CA PRO A 506 -15.24 7.96 19.08
C PRO A 506 -14.36 6.89 18.44
N TYR A 507 -14.96 5.88 17.80
CA TYR A 507 -14.20 4.84 17.07
C TYR A 507 -13.40 5.42 15.92
N ALA A 508 -14.03 6.29 15.11
CA ALA A 508 -13.37 6.98 14.02
C ALA A 508 -12.23 7.88 14.51
N LEU A 509 -12.45 8.64 15.59
CA LEU A 509 -11.41 9.49 16.18
C LEU A 509 -10.19 8.67 16.63
N LEU A 510 -10.41 7.55 17.33
CA LEU A 510 -9.32 6.69 17.78
C LEU A 510 -8.54 6.09 16.59
N MET A 511 -9.21 5.67 15.51
CA MET A 511 -8.52 5.21 14.29
C MET A 511 -7.66 6.30 13.68
N VAL A 512 -8.16 7.53 13.58
CA VAL A 512 -7.38 8.68 13.09
C VAL A 512 -6.18 8.94 13.99
N VAL A 513 -6.36 8.98 15.32
CA VAL A 513 -5.29 9.21 16.29
C VAL A 513 -4.21 8.12 16.21
N LEU A 514 -4.58 6.85 16.07
CA LEU A 514 -3.64 5.75 15.88
C LEU A 514 -2.86 5.85 14.56
N SER A 515 -3.49 6.40 13.52
CA SER A 515 -2.88 6.52 12.18
C SER A 515 -1.95 7.73 12.04
N LEU A 516 -2.13 8.80 12.82
CA LEU A 516 -1.36 10.04 12.73
C LEU A 516 0.17 9.86 12.91
N PRO A 517 0.68 9.16 13.95
CA PRO A 517 2.12 8.99 14.13
C PRO A 517 2.78 8.26 12.96
N LEU A 518 2.08 7.27 12.40
CA LEU A 518 2.57 6.44 11.30
C LEU A 518 2.56 7.20 9.97
N THR A 519 1.56 8.04 9.74
CA THR A 519 1.53 8.97 8.60
C THR A 519 2.67 9.98 8.68
N GLY A 520 2.96 10.48 9.89
CA GLY A 520 4.13 11.31 10.16
C GLY A 520 5.46 10.60 9.86
N LEU A 521 5.58 9.32 10.22
CA LEU A 521 6.75 8.50 9.88
C LEU A 521 6.91 8.33 8.36
N LEU A 522 5.84 8.08 7.62
CA LEU A 522 5.86 8.00 6.15
C LEU A 522 6.37 9.31 5.52
N TYR A 523 5.88 10.44 6.01
CA TYR A 523 6.33 11.75 5.57
C TYR A 523 7.83 11.97 5.84
N HIS A 524 8.30 11.63 7.04
CA HIS A 524 9.72 11.73 7.39
C HIS A 524 10.61 10.79 6.57
N GLN A 525 10.16 9.55 6.31
CA GLN A 525 10.89 8.62 5.44
C GLN A 525 10.99 9.14 4.01
N SER A 526 9.89 9.69 3.48
CA SER A 526 9.88 10.33 2.15
C SER A 526 10.90 11.46 2.04
N LYS A 527 11.14 12.21 3.13
CA LYS A 527 12.18 13.25 3.18
C LYS A 527 13.59 12.69 3.30
N LYS A 528 13.83 11.72 4.19
CA LYS A 528 15.16 11.10 4.39
C LYS A 528 15.67 10.40 3.13
N THR A 529 14.80 9.68 2.42
CA THR A 529 15.17 9.07 1.15
C THR A 529 15.54 10.08 0.07
N ALA A 530 15.21 11.34 0.24
CA ALA A 530 15.58 12.43 -0.65
C ALA A 530 16.91 13.13 -0.30
N GLY A 531 17.63 12.69 0.75
CA GLY A 531 18.95 13.23 1.11
C GLY A 531 18.93 14.57 1.87
N ARG A 532 17.82 14.87 2.55
CA ARG A 532 17.71 16.02 3.49
C ARG A 532 17.33 15.61 4.88
#